data_f1b1267c4a618489ac6aae4225ee230b
#
_entry.id   f1b1267c4a618489ac6aae4225ee230b
#
_cell.length_a   1.000
_cell.length_b   1.000
_cell.length_c   1.000
_cell.angle_alpha   90.00
_cell.angle_beta   90.00
_cell.angle_gamma   90.00
#
_symmetry.space_group_name_H-M   'P 1'
#
loop_
_entity.id
_entity.type
_entity.pdbx_description
1 polymer ?
#
loop_
_entity_poly.entity_id
_entity_poly.type
_entity_poly.pdbx_seq_one_letter_code
_entity_poly.pdbx_strand_id
1 'polypeptide(L)'
;MYDTILVPTDGSDHAVRAGEHARYLADAFDATVHVVTAVDIQSAAGPFDAGGVSEEFVARLEERGEEALEAVRAVVDRDDAVRTGTLRGEPSEAILEYAADHDVDLVAMGTHGRTGVERYVTGSVTERVVSRSEAPVLTTRATERSRVGDGYEEVLVPTDGSDPAAAAVEPGLAVAERVGARVHAVTVVDTSDAASPSSVVPEEVAAHLESEGEAATDRIAAQARDRGLDATTEVRTGVAARDLLGYADEHGVDLVAMGTAGRTGLSRYLLGSTTERVIRHAEMPVLAVNARDEAGD
;
A
#
# COMPACT_ATOMS: atom_id res chain seq x y z
N MET A 1 -1.46 -12.30 12.73
CA MET A 1 -0.61 -11.68 11.67
C MET A 1 -0.82 -10.19 11.62
N TYR A 2 -2.03 -9.74 11.69
CA TYR A 2 -2.35 -8.32 11.83
C TYR A 2 -3.11 -8.13 13.14
N ASP A 3 -2.39 -7.82 14.22
CA ASP A 3 -2.95 -7.61 15.56
C ASP A 3 -3.15 -6.12 15.84
N THR A 4 -2.32 -5.26 15.20
CA THR A 4 -2.38 -3.81 15.32
C THR A 4 -2.35 -3.14 13.95
N ILE A 5 -3.40 -2.39 13.60
CA ILE A 5 -3.52 -1.63 12.36
C ILE A 5 -3.45 -0.14 12.67
N LEU A 6 -2.51 0.58 12.06
CA LEU A 6 -2.36 2.03 12.20
C LEU A 6 -3.05 2.75 11.03
N VAL A 7 -3.86 3.76 11.35
CA VAL A 7 -4.54 4.62 10.37
C VAL A 7 -4.11 6.08 10.60
N PRO A 8 -3.06 6.55 9.93
CA PRO A 8 -2.72 7.95 9.92
C PRO A 8 -3.76 8.75 9.13
N THR A 9 -4.22 9.87 9.70
CA THR A 9 -5.27 10.68 9.08
C THR A 9 -4.96 12.17 9.08
N ASP A 10 -5.32 12.83 8.00
CA ASP A 10 -5.45 14.29 7.88
C ASP A 10 -6.91 14.73 7.71
N GLY A 11 -7.85 13.79 7.84
CA GLY A 11 -9.29 14.00 7.65
C GLY A 11 -9.73 14.12 6.19
N SER A 12 -8.88 13.76 5.23
CA SER A 12 -9.27 13.70 3.81
C SER A 12 -10.15 12.49 3.51
N ASP A 13 -10.92 12.54 2.42
CA ASP A 13 -11.75 11.42 1.96
C ASP A 13 -10.91 10.15 1.70
N HIS A 14 -9.65 10.32 1.30
CA HIS A 14 -8.71 9.21 1.11
C HIS A 14 -8.33 8.56 2.44
N ALA A 15 -8.10 9.36 3.50
CA ALA A 15 -7.82 8.83 4.83
C ALA A 15 -9.06 8.16 5.45
N VAL A 16 -10.26 8.71 5.24
CA VAL A 16 -11.52 8.07 5.65
C VAL A 16 -11.67 6.73 4.94
N ARG A 17 -11.40 6.66 3.64
CA ARG A 17 -11.41 5.40 2.88
C ARG A 17 -10.41 4.38 3.45
N ALA A 18 -9.21 4.81 3.84
CA ALA A 18 -8.25 3.94 4.50
C ALA A 18 -8.79 3.40 5.83
N GLY A 19 -9.51 4.22 6.59
CA GLY A 19 -10.22 3.80 7.79
C GLY A 19 -11.28 2.72 7.56
N GLU A 20 -12.06 2.83 6.48
CA GLU A 20 -13.04 1.80 6.10
C GLU A 20 -12.37 0.45 5.82
N HIS A 21 -11.25 0.44 5.08
CA HIS A 21 -10.48 -0.78 4.82
C HIS A 21 -9.79 -1.31 6.07
N ALA A 22 -9.24 -0.42 6.91
CA ALA A 22 -8.66 -0.81 8.20
C ALA A 22 -9.68 -1.49 9.11
N ARG A 23 -10.92 -0.96 9.17
CA ARG A 23 -12.03 -1.60 9.87
C ARG A 23 -12.31 -3.00 9.33
N TYR A 24 -12.48 -3.13 8.01
CA TYR A 24 -12.75 -4.42 7.37
C TYR A 24 -11.68 -5.47 7.72
N LEU A 25 -10.40 -5.09 7.59
CA LEU A 25 -9.31 -5.99 7.94
C LEU A 25 -9.24 -6.25 9.45
N ALA A 26 -9.49 -5.24 10.29
CA ALA A 26 -9.54 -5.42 11.73
C ALA A 26 -10.66 -6.38 12.17
N ASP A 27 -11.83 -6.32 11.52
CA ASP A 27 -12.92 -7.27 11.76
C ASP A 27 -12.52 -8.69 11.32
N ALA A 28 -11.82 -8.81 10.18
CA ALA A 28 -11.37 -10.09 9.68
C ALA A 28 -10.27 -10.72 10.56
N PHE A 29 -9.31 -9.95 11.07
CA PHE A 29 -8.15 -10.43 11.81
C PHE A 29 -8.30 -10.34 13.34
N ASP A 30 -9.39 -9.74 13.86
CA ASP A 30 -9.59 -9.40 15.28
C ASP A 30 -8.51 -8.44 15.81
N ALA A 31 -8.14 -7.46 14.98
CA ALA A 31 -7.07 -6.51 15.26
C ALA A 31 -7.56 -5.26 15.99
N THR A 32 -6.66 -4.61 16.73
CA THR A 32 -6.85 -3.27 17.29
C THR A 32 -6.51 -2.21 16.24
N VAL A 33 -7.31 -1.12 16.17
CA VAL A 33 -7.05 -0.01 15.24
C VAL A 33 -6.54 1.20 16.00
N HIS A 34 -5.39 1.73 15.60
CA HIS A 34 -4.83 2.98 16.10
C HIS A 34 -5.05 4.07 15.06
N VAL A 35 -5.86 5.07 15.37
CA VAL A 35 -6.10 6.23 14.51
C VAL A 35 -5.26 7.40 15.03
N VAL A 36 -4.35 7.92 14.20
CA VAL A 36 -3.45 8.99 14.60
C VAL A 36 -3.46 10.15 13.60
N THR A 37 -3.31 11.36 14.12
CA THR A 37 -3.04 12.53 13.30
C THR A 37 -1.69 13.12 13.65
N ALA A 38 -0.96 13.67 12.68
CA ALA A 38 0.32 14.32 12.93
C ALA A 38 0.19 15.83 12.78
N VAL A 39 0.65 16.57 13.79
CA VAL A 39 0.66 18.03 13.82
C VAL A 39 2.10 18.53 13.75
N ASP A 40 2.47 19.09 12.60
CA ASP A 40 3.77 19.73 12.39
C ASP A 40 3.68 21.23 12.57
N ILE A 41 3.92 21.70 13.80
CA ILE A 41 3.88 23.11 14.15
C ILE A 41 5.02 23.89 13.46
N GLN A 42 6.20 23.28 13.25
CA GLN A 42 7.34 23.96 12.68
C GLN A 42 7.17 24.24 11.19
N SER A 43 6.72 23.25 10.43
CA SER A 43 6.45 23.41 8.99
C SER A 43 5.25 24.32 8.73
N ALA A 44 4.24 24.28 9.60
CA ALA A 44 3.04 25.11 9.49
C ALA A 44 3.29 26.59 9.78
N ALA A 45 4.29 26.92 10.63
CA ALA A 45 4.68 28.30 10.93
C ALA A 45 5.45 28.98 9.77
N GLY A 46 6.05 28.19 8.87
CA GLY A 46 6.83 28.68 7.73
C GLY A 46 8.17 29.33 8.11
N PRO A 47 9.07 29.53 7.11
CA PRO A 47 10.45 30.00 7.35
C PRO A 47 10.58 31.49 7.73
N PHE A 48 9.48 32.25 7.73
CA PHE A 48 9.50 33.71 7.95
C PHE A 48 8.89 34.15 9.29
N ASP A 49 8.49 33.23 10.17
CA ASP A 49 7.91 33.57 11.45
C ASP A 49 9.00 33.88 12.51
N ALA A 50 9.55 35.09 12.44
CA ALA A 50 10.51 35.61 13.43
C ALA A 50 9.84 35.98 14.78
N GLY A 51 8.52 35.83 14.90
CA GLY A 51 7.73 36.23 16.07
C GLY A 51 7.28 35.09 16.98
N GLY A 52 7.55 33.84 16.60
CA GLY A 52 7.05 32.66 17.31
C GLY A 52 5.62 32.29 16.93
N VAL A 53 5.31 31.02 17.05
CA VAL A 53 3.97 30.46 16.72
C VAL A 53 2.99 30.92 17.80
N SER A 54 1.88 31.59 17.40
CA SER A 54 0.89 32.04 18.37
C SER A 54 0.11 30.84 18.95
N GLU A 55 -0.29 30.95 20.23
CA GLU A 55 -1.13 29.93 20.89
C GLU A 55 -2.43 29.66 20.11
N GLU A 56 -3.03 30.70 19.51
CA GLU A 56 -4.21 30.57 18.68
C GLU A 56 -3.98 29.78 17.39
N PHE A 57 -2.77 29.87 16.82
CA PHE A 57 -2.40 29.07 15.64
C PHE A 57 -2.22 27.59 16.01
N VAL A 58 -1.57 27.31 17.14
CA VAL A 58 -1.41 25.92 17.66
C VAL A 58 -2.78 25.32 17.94
N ALA A 59 -3.66 26.07 18.65
CA ALA A 59 -5.01 25.59 18.96
C ALA A 59 -5.82 25.24 17.71
N ARG A 60 -5.71 26.05 16.63
CA ARG A 60 -6.37 25.72 15.35
C ARG A 60 -5.80 24.47 14.66
N LEU A 61 -4.51 24.20 14.80
CA LEU A 61 -3.92 22.97 14.26
C LEU A 61 -4.38 21.74 15.06
N GLU A 62 -4.45 21.86 16.37
CA GLU A 62 -4.94 20.80 17.26
C GLU A 62 -6.44 20.52 17.00
N GLU A 63 -7.27 21.55 16.88
CA GLU A 63 -8.70 21.43 16.53
C GLU A 63 -8.88 20.68 15.18
N ARG A 64 -8.11 21.04 14.16
CA ARG A 64 -8.13 20.31 12.87
C ARG A 64 -7.68 18.86 12.98
N GLY A 65 -6.74 18.59 13.87
CA GLY A 65 -6.31 17.25 14.19
C GLY A 65 -7.42 16.42 14.82
N GLU A 66 -8.15 17.00 15.77
CA GLU A 66 -9.31 16.37 16.42
C GLU A 66 -10.44 16.09 15.41
N GLU A 67 -10.75 17.04 14.53
CA GLU A 67 -11.71 16.82 13.43
C GLU A 67 -11.27 15.68 12.50
N ALA A 68 -9.97 15.59 12.20
CA ALA A 68 -9.44 14.53 11.36
C ALA A 68 -9.55 13.15 12.03
N LEU A 69 -9.26 13.06 13.33
CA LEU A 69 -9.42 11.84 14.11
C LEU A 69 -10.90 11.40 14.15
N GLU A 70 -11.83 12.34 14.40
CA GLU A 70 -13.25 12.02 14.47
C GLU A 70 -13.81 11.53 13.13
N ALA A 71 -13.37 12.10 12.00
CA ALA A 71 -13.80 11.68 10.68
C ALA A 71 -13.47 10.20 10.40
N VAL A 72 -12.28 9.73 10.79
CA VAL A 72 -11.89 8.32 10.62
C VAL A 72 -12.49 7.44 11.71
N ARG A 73 -12.55 7.92 12.95
CA ARG A 73 -13.18 7.19 14.05
C ARG A 73 -14.63 6.83 13.75
N ALA A 74 -15.38 7.74 13.12
CA ALA A 74 -16.78 7.50 12.73
C ALA A 74 -16.98 6.31 11.79
N VAL A 75 -15.99 5.98 10.94
CA VAL A 75 -16.06 4.84 10.02
C VAL A 75 -15.42 3.57 10.59
N VAL A 76 -14.48 3.71 11.53
CA VAL A 76 -13.84 2.55 12.19
C VAL A 76 -14.74 1.94 13.26
N ASP A 77 -15.48 2.73 14.03
CA ASP A 77 -16.51 2.42 15.03
C ASP A 77 -16.46 0.98 15.63
N ARG A 78 -15.45 0.77 16.51
CA ARG A 78 -15.27 -0.47 17.30
C ARG A 78 -14.96 -0.06 18.73
N ASP A 79 -15.99 0.03 19.56
CA ASP A 79 -16.01 0.70 20.87
C ASP A 79 -14.79 0.42 21.77
N ASP A 80 -14.29 -0.82 21.82
CA ASP A 80 -13.19 -1.20 22.72
C ASP A 80 -11.85 -1.47 21.99
N ALA A 81 -11.82 -1.44 20.65
CA ALA A 81 -10.65 -1.82 19.84
C ALA A 81 -10.06 -0.65 19.05
N VAL A 82 -10.43 0.61 19.37
CA VAL A 82 -9.90 1.82 18.71
C VAL A 82 -9.15 2.67 19.72
N ARG A 83 -7.91 3.02 19.36
CA ARG A 83 -7.11 4.02 20.07
C ARG A 83 -6.91 5.23 19.18
N THR A 84 -6.95 6.42 19.78
CA THR A 84 -6.70 7.68 19.06
C THR A 84 -5.52 8.43 19.65
N GLY A 85 -4.76 9.13 18.83
CA GLY A 85 -3.62 9.91 19.28
C GLY A 85 -3.23 11.05 18.33
N THR A 86 -2.65 12.10 18.91
CA THR A 86 -2.06 13.21 18.15
C THR A 86 -0.54 13.12 18.26
N LEU A 87 0.13 12.95 17.13
CA LEU A 87 1.58 12.92 17.00
C LEU A 87 2.11 14.35 16.77
N ARG A 88 3.34 14.62 17.17
CA ARG A 88 4.00 15.92 16.96
C ARG A 88 5.26 15.72 16.12
N GLY A 89 5.46 16.57 15.11
CA GLY A 89 6.61 16.55 14.25
C GLY A 89 6.29 16.36 12.78
N GLU A 90 7.30 16.06 11.97
CA GLU A 90 7.12 15.79 10.54
C GLU A 90 6.27 14.52 10.37
N PRO A 91 5.17 14.59 9.59
CA PRO A 91 4.16 13.53 9.59
C PRO A 91 4.69 12.14 9.25
N SER A 92 5.55 12.00 8.25
CA SER A 92 6.05 10.67 7.86
C SER A 92 6.98 10.07 8.90
N GLU A 93 7.81 10.88 9.56
CA GLU A 93 8.71 10.44 10.62
C GLU A 93 7.91 10.04 11.87
N ALA A 94 6.96 10.88 12.29
CA ALA A 94 6.11 10.60 13.45
C ALA A 94 5.24 9.33 13.26
N ILE A 95 4.74 9.08 12.04
CA ILE A 95 3.99 7.87 11.72
C ILE A 95 4.89 6.62 11.80
N LEU A 96 6.10 6.68 11.23
CA LEU A 96 7.04 5.55 11.24
C LEU A 96 7.54 5.24 12.65
N GLU A 97 7.86 6.27 13.45
CA GLU A 97 8.24 6.11 14.85
C GLU A 97 7.10 5.50 15.67
N TYR A 98 5.87 6.01 15.52
CA TYR A 98 4.71 5.43 16.18
C TYR A 98 4.48 3.97 15.79
N ALA A 99 4.65 3.64 14.51
CA ALA A 99 4.48 2.26 14.03
C ALA A 99 5.50 1.30 14.68
N ALA A 100 6.75 1.74 14.82
CA ALA A 100 7.81 0.96 15.47
C ALA A 100 7.58 0.82 16.98
N ASP A 101 7.19 1.91 17.67
CA ASP A 101 6.99 1.92 19.13
C ASP A 101 5.78 1.10 19.59
N HIS A 102 4.83 0.82 18.70
CA HIS A 102 3.58 0.13 19.02
C HIS A 102 3.42 -1.22 18.30
N ASP A 103 4.51 -1.78 17.77
CA ASP A 103 4.52 -3.06 17.06
C ASP A 103 3.38 -3.15 16.02
N VAL A 104 3.25 -2.11 15.18
CA VAL A 104 2.21 -2.05 14.15
C VAL A 104 2.48 -3.07 13.06
N ASP A 105 1.48 -3.89 12.75
CA ASP A 105 1.57 -4.95 11.74
C ASP A 105 1.11 -4.50 10.34
N LEU A 106 0.29 -3.43 10.28
CA LEU A 106 -0.24 -2.87 9.04
C LEU A 106 -0.46 -1.37 9.19
N VAL A 107 -0.02 -0.58 8.22
CA VAL A 107 -0.38 0.85 8.11
C VAL A 107 -1.39 1.01 6.98
N ALA A 108 -2.57 1.58 7.26
CA ALA A 108 -3.58 1.89 6.26
C ALA A 108 -3.71 3.40 6.08
N MET A 109 -3.42 3.92 4.89
CA MET A 109 -3.40 5.36 4.65
C MET A 109 -3.87 5.77 3.26
N GLY A 110 -4.38 6.99 3.15
CA GLY A 110 -4.77 7.58 1.88
C GLY A 110 -3.57 7.90 0.99
N THR A 111 -3.72 7.75 -0.31
CA THR A 111 -2.66 8.13 -1.28
C THR A 111 -2.47 9.63 -1.41
N HIS A 112 -3.48 10.43 -1.04
CA HIS A 112 -3.47 11.89 -1.11
C HIS A 112 -4.05 12.47 0.16
N GLY A 113 -3.52 13.63 0.58
CA GLY A 113 -4.07 14.42 1.66
C GLY A 113 -4.96 15.57 1.18
N ARG A 114 -5.37 16.45 2.12
CA ARG A 114 -6.21 17.63 1.86
C ARG A 114 -5.68 18.59 0.80
N THR A 115 -4.37 18.63 0.56
CA THR A 115 -3.72 19.54 -0.39
C THR A 115 -3.48 18.94 -1.76
N GLY A 116 -3.93 17.72 -2.00
CA GLY A 116 -3.75 17.00 -3.26
C GLY A 116 -4.40 17.72 -4.43
N VAL A 117 -3.63 18.57 -5.12
CA VAL A 117 -4.11 19.43 -6.22
C VAL A 117 -4.14 18.68 -7.55
N GLU A 118 -3.46 17.54 -7.66
CA GLU A 118 -3.37 16.80 -8.92
C GLU A 118 -3.74 15.31 -8.73
N ARG A 119 -4.64 14.85 -9.59
CA ARG A 119 -5.20 13.48 -9.61
C ARG A 119 -4.17 12.34 -9.74
N TYR A 120 -2.88 12.66 -9.97
CA TYR A 120 -1.84 11.71 -10.37
C TYR A 120 -0.52 11.85 -9.59
N VAL A 121 -0.52 12.51 -8.43
CA VAL A 121 0.69 12.64 -7.58
C VAL A 121 0.41 11.95 -6.26
N THR A 122 1.19 10.93 -5.90
CA THR A 122 1.15 10.33 -4.55
C THR A 122 1.59 11.38 -3.54
N GLY A 123 0.92 11.49 -2.39
CA GLY A 123 1.28 12.43 -1.34
C GLY A 123 2.67 12.14 -0.79
N SER A 124 3.46 13.18 -0.51
CA SER A 124 4.85 13.04 -0.02
C SER A 124 4.95 12.23 1.28
N VAL A 125 3.95 12.31 2.15
CA VAL A 125 3.89 11.52 3.39
C VAL A 125 3.70 10.05 3.06
N THR A 126 2.74 9.73 2.19
CA THR A 126 2.45 8.34 1.78
C THR A 126 3.65 7.70 1.08
N GLU A 127 4.29 8.41 0.16
CA GLU A 127 5.48 7.93 -0.55
C GLU A 127 6.61 7.58 0.42
N ARG A 128 6.86 8.45 1.43
CA ARG A 128 7.89 8.21 2.45
C ARG A 128 7.53 7.06 3.38
N VAL A 129 6.27 6.96 3.81
CA VAL A 129 5.82 5.85 4.66
C VAL A 129 5.92 4.53 3.89
N VAL A 130 5.40 4.45 2.66
CA VAL A 130 5.49 3.24 1.82
C VAL A 130 6.95 2.81 1.61
N SER A 131 7.86 3.74 1.37
CA SER A 131 9.27 3.39 1.11
C SER A 131 10.09 3.02 2.34
N ARG A 132 9.63 3.35 3.56
CA ARG A 132 10.44 3.20 4.80
C ARG A 132 9.78 2.33 5.87
N SER A 133 8.50 2.06 5.77
CA SER A 133 7.78 1.26 6.76
C SER A 133 8.31 -0.18 6.80
N GLU A 134 8.50 -0.72 7.99
CA GLU A 134 8.78 -2.14 8.19
C GLU A 134 7.52 -2.99 8.12
N ALA A 135 6.37 -2.40 8.46
CA ALA A 135 5.06 -3.01 8.28
C ALA A 135 4.57 -2.80 6.84
N PRO A 136 3.80 -3.72 6.27
CA PRO A 136 3.04 -3.50 5.04
C PRO A 136 2.21 -2.22 5.09
N VAL A 137 2.10 -1.54 3.95
CA VAL A 137 1.31 -0.30 3.84
C VAL A 137 0.18 -0.48 2.84
N LEU A 138 -1.05 -0.45 3.33
CA LEU A 138 -2.25 -0.42 2.52
C LEU A 138 -2.54 1.00 2.09
N THR A 139 -2.41 1.30 0.81
CA THR A 139 -2.72 2.61 0.25
C THR A 139 -4.08 2.61 -0.43
N THR A 140 -4.89 3.64 -0.19
CA THR A 140 -6.24 3.75 -0.73
C THR A 140 -6.49 5.10 -1.40
N ARG A 141 -7.33 5.08 -2.44
CA ARG A 141 -7.90 6.28 -3.07
C ARG A 141 -9.39 6.33 -2.82
N ALA A 142 -9.94 7.53 -2.64
CA ALA A 142 -11.40 7.70 -2.49
C ALA A 142 -12.10 7.65 -3.86
N THR A 143 -12.16 6.46 -4.46
CA THR A 143 -12.89 6.17 -5.69
C THR A 143 -14.12 5.32 -5.39
N GLU A 144 -15.06 5.20 -6.32
CA GLU A 144 -16.19 4.29 -6.16
C GLU A 144 -15.74 2.83 -6.09
N ARG A 145 -14.72 2.48 -6.86
CA ARG A 145 -14.17 1.13 -6.93
C ARG A 145 -13.36 0.73 -5.69
N SER A 146 -12.84 1.69 -4.92
CA SER A 146 -12.16 1.41 -3.66
C SER A 146 -13.10 1.25 -2.47
N ARG A 147 -14.42 1.18 -2.66
CA ARG A 147 -15.34 0.87 -1.56
C ARG A 147 -15.17 -0.58 -1.14
N VAL A 148 -15.19 -0.83 0.16
CA VAL A 148 -15.08 -2.20 0.70
C VAL A 148 -16.21 -3.10 0.17
N GLY A 149 -17.41 -2.55 -0.04
CA GLY A 149 -18.53 -3.31 -0.58
C GLY A 149 -18.83 -4.58 0.23
N ASP A 150 -18.88 -5.72 -0.48
CA ASP A 150 -19.07 -7.05 0.11
C ASP A 150 -17.75 -7.67 0.62
N GLY A 151 -16.64 -6.93 0.52
CA GLY A 151 -15.31 -7.36 0.95
C GLY A 151 -14.34 -7.58 -0.22
N TYR A 152 -13.26 -8.31 0.03
CA TYR A 152 -12.30 -8.70 -1.01
C TYR A 152 -12.63 -10.11 -1.50
N GLU A 153 -12.98 -10.25 -2.78
CA GLU A 153 -13.23 -11.52 -3.43
C GLU A 153 -12.07 -11.93 -4.34
N GLU A 154 -11.35 -10.95 -4.91
CA GLU A 154 -10.27 -11.17 -5.88
C GLU A 154 -9.01 -10.40 -5.46
N VAL A 155 -7.92 -11.13 -5.14
CA VAL A 155 -6.63 -10.57 -4.70
C VAL A 155 -5.57 -10.82 -5.75
N LEU A 156 -4.96 -9.75 -6.28
CA LEU A 156 -3.87 -9.81 -7.25
C LEU A 156 -2.52 -9.77 -6.52
N VAL A 157 -1.68 -10.77 -6.76
CA VAL A 157 -0.29 -10.84 -6.30
C VAL A 157 0.63 -10.84 -7.54
N PRO A 158 1.05 -9.66 -8.02
CA PRO A 158 1.96 -9.57 -9.14
C PRO A 158 3.38 -9.94 -8.74
N THR A 159 4.12 -10.55 -9.66
CA THR A 159 5.51 -10.92 -9.42
C THR A 159 6.36 -10.70 -10.67
N ASP A 160 7.62 -10.33 -10.49
CA ASP A 160 8.66 -10.39 -11.51
C ASP A 160 9.69 -11.51 -11.24
N GLY A 161 9.40 -12.34 -10.23
CA GLY A 161 10.25 -13.45 -9.81
C GLY A 161 11.42 -13.03 -8.91
N SER A 162 11.54 -11.74 -8.55
CA SER A 162 12.59 -11.23 -7.65
C SER A 162 12.23 -11.42 -6.17
N ASP A 163 13.26 -11.47 -5.30
CA ASP A 163 13.06 -11.54 -3.85
C ASP A 163 12.27 -10.32 -3.31
N PRO A 164 12.49 -9.08 -3.77
CA PRO A 164 11.66 -7.97 -3.33
C PRO A 164 10.17 -8.12 -3.71
N ALA A 165 9.85 -8.67 -4.87
CA ALA A 165 8.47 -8.96 -5.25
C ALA A 165 7.87 -10.08 -4.38
N ALA A 166 8.67 -11.07 -4.01
CA ALA A 166 8.26 -12.19 -3.16
C ALA A 166 7.85 -11.75 -1.74
N ALA A 167 8.35 -10.61 -1.25
CA ALA A 167 7.98 -10.07 0.06
C ALA A 167 6.47 -9.86 0.24
N ALA A 168 5.73 -9.57 -0.85
CA ALA A 168 4.29 -9.34 -0.82
C ALA A 168 3.46 -10.63 -0.89
N VAL A 169 4.07 -11.78 -1.18
CA VAL A 169 3.33 -13.05 -1.36
C VAL A 169 2.66 -13.45 -0.05
N GLU A 170 3.44 -13.55 1.03
CA GLU A 170 2.91 -13.95 2.34
C GLU A 170 1.81 -13.00 2.86
N PRO A 171 2.00 -11.66 2.89
CA PRO A 171 0.94 -10.74 3.27
C PRO A 171 -0.30 -10.80 2.38
N GLY A 172 -0.14 -10.92 1.07
CA GLY A 172 -1.25 -11.04 0.13
C GLY A 172 -2.06 -12.32 0.32
N LEU A 173 -1.37 -13.47 0.46
CA LEU A 173 -2.01 -14.75 0.72
C LEU A 173 -2.70 -14.81 2.08
N ALA A 174 -2.13 -14.18 3.12
CA ALA A 174 -2.74 -14.12 4.45
C ALA A 174 -4.05 -13.32 4.44
N VAL A 175 -4.11 -12.20 3.69
CA VAL A 175 -5.36 -11.48 3.51
C VAL A 175 -6.36 -12.35 2.75
N ALA A 176 -5.96 -12.94 1.61
CA ALA A 176 -6.85 -13.78 0.81
C ALA A 176 -7.40 -14.96 1.62
N GLU A 177 -6.56 -15.64 2.40
CA GLU A 177 -6.96 -16.77 3.26
C GLU A 177 -7.99 -16.33 4.31
N ARG A 178 -7.76 -15.17 4.93
CA ARG A 178 -8.61 -14.69 6.00
C ARG A 178 -10.01 -14.30 5.53
N VAL A 179 -10.12 -13.79 4.31
CA VAL A 179 -11.40 -13.34 3.73
C VAL A 179 -12.01 -14.34 2.75
N GLY A 180 -11.28 -15.41 2.39
CA GLY A 180 -11.73 -16.43 1.44
C GLY A 180 -11.67 -15.97 -0.02
N ALA A 181 -10.77 -15.04 -0.36
CA ALA A 181 -10.63 -14.50 -1.69
C ALA A 181 -9.87 -15.45 -2.63
N ARG A 182 -10.16 -15.34 -3.94
CA ARG A 182 -9.35 -15.98 -4.99
C ARG A 182 -8.06 -15.20 -5.20
N VAL A 183 -6.98 -15.93 -5.51
CA VAL A 183 -5.66 -15.35 -5.76
C VAL A 183 -5.35 -15.33 -7.25
N HIS A 184 -4.94 -14.18 -7.76
CA HIS A 184 -4.43 -14.00 -9.11
C HIS A 184 -2.91 -13.79 -9.03
N ALA A 185 -2.12 -14.78 -9.45
CA ALA A 185 -0.68 -14.64 -9.59
C ALA A 185 -0.36 -14.23 -11.02
N VAL A 186 0.15 -13.01 -11.21
CA VAL A 186 0.37 -12.43 -12.55
C VAL A 186 1.79 -11.91 -12.67
N THR A 187 2.42 -12.22 -13.81
CA THR A 187 3.66 -11.58 -14.23
C THR A 187 3.47 -10.83 -15.53
N VAL A 188 4.18 -9.71 -15.68
CA VAL A 188 4.25 -8.97 -16.93
C VAL A 188 5.69 -8.95 -17.40
N VAL A 189 5.95 -9.65 -18.49
CA VAL A 189 7.25 -9.62 -19.18
C VAL A 189 7.38 -8.30 -19.92
N ASP A 190 8.20 -7.40 -19.37
CA ASP A 190 8.46 -6.10 -20.01
C ASP A 190 9.54 -6.25 -21.07
N THR A 191 9.12 -6.13 -22.31
CA THR A 191 10.03 -6.19 -23.47
C THR A 191 10.55 -4.82 -23.89
N SER A 192 10.11 -3.74 -23.24
CA SER A 192 10.49 -2.36 -23.60
C SER A 192 11.93 -2.02 -23.21
N ASP A 193 12.45 -2.58 -22.12
CA ASP A 193 13.84 -2.38 -21.68
C ASP A 193 14.86 -3.21 -22.50
N ALA A 194 14.41 -4.31 -23.11
CA ALA A 194 15.26 -5.14 -23.97
C ALA A 194 15.36 -4.62 -25.44
N ALA A 195 14.49 -3.67 -25.80
CA ALA A 195 14.42 -3.13 -27.14
C ALA A 195 14.93 -1.69 -27.21
N SER A 196 16.12 -1.47 -27.76
CA SER A 196 16.36 -0.19 -28.48
C SER A 196 15.26 -0.04 -29.53
N PRO A 197 14.86 1.19 -29.94
CA PRO A 197 13.76 1.42 -30.91
C PRO A 197 13.89 0.67 -32.25
N SER A 198 14.96 -0.06 -32.45
CA SER A 198 15.29 -0.81 -33.66
C SER A 198 15.63 -2.30 -33.40
N SER A 199 15.54 -2.84 -32.20
CA SER A 199 15.84 -4.25 -31.94
C SER A 199 14.59 -5.01 -31.52
N VAL A 200 14.30 -6.07 -32.25
CA VAL A 200 13.30 -7.08 -31.88
C VAL A 200 13.97 -7.96 -30.83
N VAL A 201 13.31 -8.18 -29.69
CA VAL A 201 13.79 -9.16 -28.69
C VAL A 201 13.86 -10.53 -29.37
N PRO A 202 15.00 -11.23 -29.33
CA PRO A 202 15.09 -12.56 -29.89
C PRO A 202 14.01 -13.49 -29.29
N GLU A 203 13.37 -14.29 -30.12
CA GLU A 203 12.28 -15.19 -29.71
C GLU A 203 12.72 -16.13 -28.55
N GLU A 204 13.97 -16.57 -28.55
CA GLU A 204 14.54 -17.40 -27.49
C GLU A 204 14.60 -16.67 -26.14
N VAL A 205 14.89 -15.36 -26.14
CA VAL A 205 14.92 -14.54 -24.91
C VAL A 205 13.50 -14.28 -24.41
N ALA A 206 12.56 -13.99 -25.29
CA ALA A 206 11.15 -13.82 -24.94
C ALA A 206 10.58 -15.09 -24.31
N ALA A 207 10.80 -16.25 -24.96
CA ALA A 207 10.36 -17.56 -24.44
C ALA A 207 11.00 -17.91 -23.09
N HIS A 208 12.27 -17.53 -22.86
CA HIS A 208 12.92 -17.71 -21.57
C HIS A 208 12.27 -16.87 -20.46
N LEU A 209 12.02 -15.59 -20.73
CA LEU A 209 11.36 -14.69 -19.77
C LEU A 209 9.91 -15.12 -19.47
N GLU A 210 9.19 -15.60 -20.48
CA GLU A 210 7.85 -16.19 -20.28
C GLU A 210 7.91 -17.42 -19.38
N SER A 211 8.84 -18.33 -19.62
CA SER A 211 9.02 -19.54 -18.80
C SER A 211 9.43 -19.22 -17.35
N GLU A 212 10.28 -18.20 -17.14
CA GLU A 212 10.59 -17.72 -15.78
C GLU A 212 9.35 -17.11 -15.10
N GLY A 213 8.54 -16.36 -15.85
CA GLY A 213 7.27 -15.78 -15.39
C GLY A 213 6.26 -16.86 -14.99
N GLU A 214 6.08 -17.89 -15.82
CA GLU A 214 5.24 -19.05 -15.52
C GLU A 214 5.70 -19.74 -14.22
N ALA A 215 6.98 -20.01 -14.09
CA ALA A 215 7.52 -20.64 -12.89
C ALA A 215 7.36 -19.76 -11.63
N ALA A 216 7.39 -18.43 -11.75
CA ALA A 216 7.18 -17.52 -10.64
C ALA A 216 5.70 -17.48 -10.21
N THR A 217 4.78 -17.38 -11.15
CA THR A 217 3.33 -17.37 -10.88
C THR A 217 2.84 -18.71 -10.36
N ASP A 218 3.35 -19.83 -10.90
CA ASP A 218 3.01 -21.18 -10.44
C ASP A 218 3.43 -21.42 -8.98
N ARG A 219 4.56 -20.86 -8.55
CA ARG A 219 5.00 -20.95 -7.14
C ARG A 219 4.01 -20.24 -6.21
N ILE A 220 3.50 -19.06 -6.58
CA ILE A 220 2.50 -18.34 -5.80
C ILE A 220 1.17 -19.11 -5.78
N ALA A 221 0.73 -19.59 -6.93
CA ALA A 221 -0.50 -20.36 -7.03
C ALA A 221 -0.43 -21.69 -6.24
N ALA A 222 0.72 -22.35 -6.20
CA ALA A 222 0.92 -23.53 -5.36
C ALA A 222 0.77 -23.20 -3.88
N GLN A 223 1.42 -22.12 -3.39
CA GLN A 223 1.30 -21.66 -2.00
C GLN A 223 -0.15 -21.28 -1.64
N ALA A 224 -0.89 -20.66 -2.55
CA ALA A 224 -2.30 -20.34 -2.36
C ALA A 224 -3.16 -21.62 -2.24
N ARG A 225 -2.94 -22.59 -3.13
CA ARG A 225 -3.67 -23.88 -3.10
C ARG A 225 -3.35 -24.71 -1.85
N ASP A 226 -2.10 -24.67 -1.37
CA ASP A 226 -1.70 -25.35 -0.13
C ASP A 226 -2.43 -24.78 1.10
N ARG A 227 -2.93 -23.52 1.01
CA ARG A 227 -3.79 -22.88 1.99
C ARG A 227 -5.29 -23.07 1.73
N GLY A 228 -5.65 -23.87 0.72
CA GLY A 228 -7.03 -24.13 0.33
C GLY A 228 -7.71 -23.01 -0.46
N LEU A 229 -6.92 -22.08 -1.02
CA LEU A 229 -7.44 -20.97 -1.83
C LEU A 229 -7.52 -21.37 -3.32
N ASP A 230 -8.51 -20.83 -4.01
CA ASP A 230 -8.53 -20.85 -5.46
C ASP A 230 -7.45 -19.91 -6.01
N ALA A 231 -6.69 -20.39 -7.01
CA ALA A 231 -5.63 -19.58 -7.59
C ALA A 231 -5.56 -19.74 -9.12
N THR A 232 -5.39 -18.61 -9.79
CA THR A 232 -5.15 -18.50 -11.23
C THR A 232 -3.77 -17.91 -11.51
N THR A 233 -3.17 -18.28 -12.64
CA THR A 233 -1.87 -17.76 -13.10
C THR A 233 -2.01 -17.16 -14.47
N GLU A 234 -1.32 -16.04 -14.73
CA GLU A 234 -1.23 -15.45 -16.06
C GLU A 234 0.13 -14.77 -16.28
N VAL A 235 0.66 -14.98 -17.49
CA VAL A 235 1.84 -14.27 -18.00
C VAL A 235 1.39 -13.34 -19.11
N ARG A 236 1.64 -12.04 -18.95
CA ARG A 236 1.38 -11.02 -19.96
C ARG A 236 2.69 -10.47 -20.52
N THR A 237 2.65 -9.95 -21.72
CA THR A 237 3.77 -9.21 -22.33
C THR A 237 3.34 -7.77 -22.53
N GLY A 238 4.14 -6.82 -22.01
CA GLY A 238 3.79 -5.39 -22.15
C GLY A 238 4.47 -4.49 -21.14
N VAL A 239 3.79 -3.41 -20.72
CA VAL A 239 4.29 -2.44 -19.74
C VAL A 239 3.72 -2.77 -18.37
N ALA A 240 4.58 -3.20 -17.44
CA ALA A 240 4.18 -3.81 -16.16
C ALA A 240 3.03 -3.08 -15.44
N ALA A 241 3.17 -1.81 -15.10
CA ALA A 241 2.13 -1.10 -14.35
C ALA A 241 0.80 -0.97 -15.11
N ARG A 242 0.85 -0.73 -16.45
CA ARG A 242 -0.36 -0.59 -17.27
C ARG A 242 -1.10 -1.92 -17.38
N ASP A 243 -0.36 -2.99 -17.66
CA ASP A 243 -0.97 -4.27 -17.96
C ASP A 243 -1.43 -4.98 -16.67
N LEU A 244 -0.80 -4.70 -15.51
CA LEU A 244 -1.31 -5.10 -14.20
C LEU A 244 -2.61 -4.39 -13.82
N LEU A 245 -2.69 -3.08 -14.04
CA LEU A 245 -3.92 -2.31 -13.80
C LEU A 245 -5.04 -2.75 -14.75
N GLY A 246 -4.72 -2.98 -16.03
CA GLY A 246 -5.66 -3.53 -17.00
C GLY A 246 -6.19 -4.90 -16.59
N TYR A 247 -5.30 -5.79 -16.13
CA TYR A 247 -5.68 -7.08 -15.57
C TYR A 247 -6.65 -6.94 -14.38
N ALA A 248 -6.29 -6.06 -13.45
CA ALA A 248 -7.11 -5.81 -12.26
C ALA A 248 -8.51 -5.29 -12.63
N ASP A 249 -8.61 -4.46 -13.67
CA ASP A 249 -9.90 -3.98 -14.18
C ASP A 249 -10.71 -5.08 -14.85
N GLU A 250 -10.09 -5.90 -15.69
CA GLU A 250 -10.71 -6.99 -16.42
C GLU A 250 -11.29 -8.08 -15.50
N HIS A 251 -10.63 -8.34 -14.35
CA HIS A 251 -10.98 -9.41 -13.44
C HIS A 251 -11.66 -8.93 -12.15
N GLY A 252 -11.95 -7.64 -12.03
CA GLY A 252 -12.63 -7.10 -10.85
C GLY A 252 -11.81 -7.21 -9.56
N VAL A 253 -10.47 -7.13 -9.67
CA VAL A 253 -9.58 -7.24 -8.50
C VAL A 253 -9.91 -6.20 -7.43
N ASP A 254 -10.04 -6.64 -6.18
CA ASP A 254 -10.40 -5.80 -5.03
C ASP A 254 -9.17 -5.34 -4.24
N LEU A 255 -8.07 -6.08 -4.31
CA LEU A 255 -6.81 -5.78 -3.64
C LEU A 255 -5.62 -6.19 -4.50
N VAL A 256 -4.62 -5.31 -4.62
CA VAL A 256 -3.31 -5.64 -5.20
C VAL A 256 -2.29 -5.73 -4.07
N ALA A 257 -1.62 -6.88 -3.90
CA ALA A 257 -0.51 -7.04 -2.95
C ALA A 257 0.81 -7.16 -3.70
N MET A 258 1.70 -6.17 -3.55
CA MET A 258 2.93 -6.11 -4.33
C MET A 258 4.14 -5.60 -3.55
N GLY A 259 5.32 -6.07 -3.92
CA GLY A 259 6.59 -5.57 -3.38
C GLY A 259 6.84 -4.10 -3.77
N THR A 260 7.53 -3.35 -2.91
CA THR A 260 7.88 -1.95 -3.20
C THR A 260 9.04 -1.80 -4.17
N ALA A 261 9.84 -2.86 -4.39
CA ALA A 261 10.95 -2.91 -5.33
C ALA A 261 10.83 -4.16 -6.23
N GLY A 262 11.57 -4.19 -7.33
CA GLY A 262 11.68 -5.32 -8.24
C GLY A 262 13.15 -5.61 -8.58
N ARG A 263 13.42 -6.33 -9.69
CA ARG A 263 14.75 -6.77 -10.15
C ARG A 263 15.84 -5.69 -10.17
N THR A 264 15.48 -4.44 -10.37
CA THR A 264 16.41 -3.31 -10.51
C THR A 264 16.56 -2.47 -9.24
N GLY A 265 16.00 -2.92 -8.11
CA GLY A 265 15.99 -2.21 -6.83
C GLY A 265 17.39 -1.83 -6.37
N LEU A 266 17.83 -0.60 -6.72
CA LEU A 266 19.16 -0.08 -6.42
C LEU A 266 19.27 0.59 -5.05
N SER A 267 18.15 0.79 -4.34
CA SER A 267 18.16 1.44 -3.03
C SER A 267 16.93 1.04 -2.22
N ARG A 268 17.17 0.67 -0.97
CA ARG A 268 16.20 0.26 0.05
C ARG A 268 15.09 1.29 0.33
N TYR A 269 15.33 2.56 -0.04
CA TYR A 269 14.44 3.68 0.25
C TYR A 269 13.81 4.28 -1.01
N LEU A 270 13.94 3.62 -2.16
CA LEU A 270 13.33 4.08 -3.41
C LEU A 270 12.21 3.14 -3.80
N LEU A 271 11.03 3.71 -3.98
CA LEU A 271 9.88 3.00 -4.51
C LEU A 271 10.15 2.64 -5.98
N GLY A 272 9.96 1.37 -6.33
CA GLY A 272 10.11 0.90 -7.70
C GLY A 272 9.10 1.56 -8.64
N SER A 273 9.54 1.87 -9.86
CA SER A 273 8.72 2.61 -10.84
C SER A 273 7.38 1.95 -11.15
N THR A 274 7.31 0.62 -11.14
CA THR A 274 6.05 -0.13 -11.33
C THR A 274 5.13 0.07 -10.15
N THR A 275 5.62 -0.11 -8.92
CA THR A 275 4.83 0.04 -7.69
C THR A 275 4.36 1.48 -7.51
N GLU A 276 5.23 2.46 -7.74
CA GLU A 276 4.86 3.88 -7.73
C GLU A 276 3.71 4.17 -8.69
N ARG A 277 3.79 3.67 -9.93
CA ARG A 277 2.74 3.86 -10.93
C ARG A 277 1.45 3.13 -10.56
N VAL A 278 1.54 1.91 -10.03
CA VAL A 278 0.35 1.17 -9.57
C VAL A 278 -0.33 1.92 -8.43
N ILE A 279 0.38 2.33 -7.36
CA ILE A 279 -0.18 3.11 -6.24
C ILE A 279 -0.81 4.42 -6.74
N ARG A 280 -0.18 5.08 -7.70
CA ARG A 280 -0.66 6.35 -8.27
C ARG A 280 -1.94 6.21 -9.08
N HIS A 281 -2.14 5.08 -9.76
CA HIS A 281 -3.23 4.93 -10.74
C HIS A 281 -4.28 3.90 -10.34
N ALA A 282 -4.01 3.01 -9.38
CA ALA A 282 -4.96 2.02 -8.91
C ALA A 282 -6.23 2.68 -8.38
N GLU A 283 -7.37 2.12 -8.75
CA GLU A 283 -8.67 2.50 -8.22
C GLU A 283 -9.10 1.62 -7.03
N MET A 284 -8.47 0.45 -6.88
CA MET A 284 -8.57 -0.44 -5.74
C MET A 284 -7.42 -0.21 -4.75
N PRO A 285 -7.51 -0.71 -3.50
CA PRO A 285 -6.41 -0.70 -2.54
C PRO A 285 -5.16 -1.41 -3.04
N VAL A 286 -4.00 -0.88 -2.63
CA VAL A 286 -2.70 -1.51 -2.91
C VAL A 286 -1.96 -1.74 -1.59
N LEU A 287 -1.70 -3.01 -1.27
CA LEU A 287 -0.87 -3.45 -0.17
C LEU A 287 0.59 -3.50 -0.65
N ALA A 288 1.34 -2.49 -0.29
CA ALA A 288 2.76 -2.36 -0.63
C ALA A 288 3.63 -2.95 0.49
N VAL A 289 4.56 -3.84 0.14
CA VAL A 289 5.38 -4.56 1.11
C VAL A 289 6.86 -4.36 0.81
N ASN A 290 7.59 -3.87 1.80
CA ASN A 290 9.05 -3.79 1.73
C ASN A 290 9.68 -5.17 2.01
N ALA A 291 10.69 -5.53 1.23
CA ALA A 291 11.51 -6.68 1.56
C ALA A 291 12.24 -6.40 2.89
N ARG A 292 12.07 -7.28 3.87
CA ARG A 292 12.84 -7.23 5.10
C ARG A 292 14.27 -7.68 4.80
N ASP A 293 15.27 -6.98 5.34
CA ASP A 293 16.60 -7.57 5.38
C ASP A 293 16.51 -8.79 6.32
N GLU A 294 16.89 -9.94 5.81
CA GLU A 294 17.38 -10.96 6.72
C GLU A 294 18.58 -10.31 7.43
N ALA A 295 18.37 -9.94 8.71
CA ALA A 295 19.45 -9.40 9.52
C ALA A 295 20.57 -10.43 9.45
N GLY A 296 21.67 -10.04 8.78
CA GLY A 296 22.88 -10.84 8.78
C GLY A 296 23.30 -11.08 10.24
N ASP A 297 23.31 -12.34 10.62
CA ASP A 297 24.01 -12.85 11.79
C ASP A 297 25.50 -12.46 11.76
#